data_8a942f3b8b450ba89eddd7f4a9aef760
#
_entry.id   8a942f3b8b450ba89eddd7f4a9aef760
#
_cell.length_a   1.000
_cell.length_b   1.000
_cell.length_c   1.000
_cell.angle_alpha   90.00
_cell.angle_beta   90.00
_cell.angle_gamma   90.00
#
_symmetry.space_group_name_H-M   'P 1'
#
loop_
_entity.id
_entity.type
_entity.pdbx_description
1 polymer ?
#
loop_
_entity_poly.entity_id
_entity_poly.type
_entity_poly.pdbx_seq_one_letter_code
_entity_poly.pdbx_strand_id
1 'polypeptide(L)'
;MCASINLVPTLTALENVMLACEYAGRGAASAAALEALTLVGLADRAGHRPAELSGGEQQRVAIARALVNRPSLVLADEPTGNLDSARTDEVLALLRRLNREHGQTFVLVTHDAEVGDACDRVVLVRDGQVRDGAR
;
A
#
# COMPACT_ATOMS: atom_id res chain seq x y z
N MET A 1 -7.61 4.76 -5.21
CA MET A 1 -7.22 4.92 -3.79
C MET A 1 -5.73 5.10 -3.73
N CYS A 2 -5.20 6.04 -2.95
CA CYS A 2 -3.76 6.32 -2.89
C CYS A 2 -3.13 5.67 -1.65
N ALA A 3 -2.02 4.96 -1.82
CA ALA A 3 -1.24 4.35 -0.75
C ALA A 3 0.02 5.19 -0.48
N SER A 4 -0.15 6.34 0.15
CA SER A 4 0.97 7.14 0.68
C SER A 4 1.09 6.97 2.19
N ILE A 5 2.34 7.03 2.72
CA ILE A 5 2.61 6.87 4.17
C ILE A 5 2.20 8.13 4.94
N ASN A 6 0.96 8.56 4.85
CA ASN A 6 0.45 9.64 5.68
C ASN A 6 -0.47 9.04 6.74
N LEU A 7 0.12 8.31 7.70
CA LEU A 7 -0.62 7.80 8.84
C LEU A 7 -0.84 8.91 9.87
N VAL A 8 -1.99 8.89 10.51
CA VAL A 8 -2.29 9.79 11.62
C VAL A 8 -1.52 9.29 12.85
N PRO A 9 -0.56 10.08 13.40
CA PRO A 9 0.37 9.58 14.42
C PRO A 9 -0.30 9.21 15.75
N THR A 10 -1.42 9.82 16.06
CA THR A 10 -2.17 9.61 17.31
C THR A 10 -3.10 8.40 17.26
N LEU A 11 -3.37 7.86 16.08
CA LEU A 11 -4.23 6.70 15.86
C LEU A 11 -3.41 5.41 15.74
N THR A 12 -4.00 4.30 16.18
CA THR A 12 -3.44 2.95 15.98
C THR A 12 -3.47 2.55 14.49
N ALA A 13 -2.81 1.45 14.15
CA ALA A 13 -2.86 0.87 12.80
C ALA A 13 -4.31 0.57 12.39
N LEU A 14 -5.09 -0.04 13.29
CA LEU A 14 -6.50 -0.35 13.07
C LEU A 14 -7.31 0.93 12.80
N GLU A 15 -7.18 1.93 13.64
CA GLU A 15 -7.90 3.21 13.52
C GLU A 15 -7.52 3.95 12.23
N ASN A 16 -6.24 3.92 11.84
CA ASN A 16 -5.79 4.49 10.56
C ASN A 16 -6.48 3.84 9.35
N VAL A 17 -6.68 2.53 9.39
CA VAL A 17 -7.40 1.81 8.32
C VAL A 17 -8.89 2.08 8.40
N MET A 18 -9.48 2.13 9.61
CA MET A 18 -10.91 2.45 9.82
C MET A 18 -11.32 3.79 9.25
N LEU A 19 -10.45 4.81 9.28
CA LEU A 19 -10.73 6.13 8.69
C LEU A 19 -11.22 6.01 7.23
N ALA A 20 -10.61 5.14 6.43
CA ALA A 20 -11.01 4.96 5.04
C ALA A 20 -12.42 4.32 4.90
N CYS A 21 -12.82 3.49 5.85
CA CYS A 21 -14.17 2.91 5.91
C CYS A 21 -15.21 3.98 6.26
N GLU A 22 -14.90 4.82 7.25
CA GLU A 22 -15.79 5.87 7.71
C GLU A 22 -16.06 6.90 6.61
N TYR A 23 -15.02 7.34 5.90
CA TYR A 23 -15.17 8.23 4.73
C TYR A 23 -16.01 7.62 3.61
N ALA A 24 -16.03 6.30 3.47
CA ALA A 24 -16.86 5.60 2.50
C ALA A 24 -18.28 5.30 3.01
N GLY A 25 -18.64 5.72 4.23
CA GLY A 25 -19.96 5.49 4.83
C GLY A 25 -20.26 4.01 5.11
N ARG A 26 -19.23 3.18 5.27
CA ARG A 26 -19.38 1.73 5.52
C ARG A 26 -19.52 1.47 7.02
N GLY A 27 -20.59 0.77 7.40
CA GLY A 27 -20.71 0.14 8.71
C GLY A 27 -19.68 -1.00 8.89
N ALA A 28 -19.51 -1.47 10.14
CA ALA A 28 -18.55 -2.53 10.51
C ALA A 28 -17.07 -2.22 10.14
N ALA A 29 -16.68 -0.97 10.25
CA ALA A 29 -15.34 -0.48 9.90
C ALA A 29 -14.21 -1.26 10.60
N SER A 30 -14.40 -1.65 11.87
CA SER A 30 -13.39 -2.39 12.64
C SER A 30 -13.12 -3.78 12.08
N ALA A 31 -14.14 -4.55 11.71
CA ALA A 31 -13.96 -5.88 11.15
C ALA A 31 -13.28 -5.83 9.77
N ALA A 32 -13.71 -4.90 8.90
CA ALA A 32 -13.10 -4.70 7.59
C ALA A 32 -11.64 -4.23 7.69
N ALA A 33 -11.35 -3.34 8.65
CA ALA A 33 -9.99 -2.86 8.89
C ALA A 33 -9.07 -3.98 9.41
N LEU A 34 -9.56 -4.84 10.30
CA LEU A 34 -8.78 -5.99 10.79
C LEU A 34 -8.54 -7.01 9.67
N GLU A 35 -9.52 -7.27 8.81
CA GLU A 35 -9.35 -8.10 7.61
C GLU A 35 -8.25 -7.54 6.69
N ALA A 36 -8.29 -6.22 6.43
CA ALA A 36 -7.28 -5.57 5.61
C ALA A 36 -5.87 -5.63 6.23
N LEU A 37 -5.75 -5.45 7.56
CA LEU A 37 -4.48 -5.63 8.27
C LEU A 37 -3.98 -7.07 8.22
N THR A 38 -4.88 -8.04 8.27
CA THR A 38 -4.54 -9.45 8.13
C THR A 38 -3.97 -9.77 6.75
N LEU A 39 -4.54 -9.20 5.69
CA LEU A 39 -4.03 -9.35 4.32
C LEU A 39 -2.59 -8.87 4.14
N VAL A 40 -2.20 -7.84 4.89
CA VAL A 40 -0.83 -7.30 4.86
C VAL A 40 0.09 -7.86 5.96
N GLY A 41 -0.40 -8.86 6.74
CA GLY A 41 0.39 -9.53 7.78
C GLY A 41 0.61 -8.71 9.05
N LEU A 42 -0.33 -7.81 9.41
CA LEU A 42 -0.23 -6.91 10.56
C LEU A 42 -1.39 -7.04 11.56
N ALA A 43 -2.10 -8.17 11.59
CA ALA A 43 -3.22 -8.37 12.51
C ALA A 43 -2.79 -8.24 13.98
N ASP A 44 -1.62 -8.75 14.34
CA ASP A 44 -1.00 -8.67 15.67
C ASP A 44 -0.47 -7.28 16.02
N ARG A 45 -0.37 -6.38 15.05
CA ARG A 45 0.06 -4.99 15.18
C ARG A 45 -1.08 -3.98 15.14
N ALA A 46 -2.34 -4.44 15.08
CA ALA A 46 -3.52 -3.59 14.94
C ALA A 46 -3.63 -2.47 16.00
N GLY A 47 -3.21 -2.76 17.25
CA GLY A 47 -3.22 -1.80 18.36
C GLY A 47 -2.00 -0.88 18.44
N HIS A 48 -0.99 -1.04 17.57
CA HIS A 48 0.22 -0.22 17.61
C HIS A 48 0.02 1.11 16.88
N ARG A 49 0.65 2.17 17.39
CA ARG A 49 0.71 3.48 16.74
C ARG A 49 1.87 3.55 15.75
N PRO A 50 1.86 4.46 14.77
CA PRO A 50 2.93 4.60 13.80
C PRO A 50 4.34 4.68 14.41
N ALA A 51 4.51 5.36 15.55
CA ALA A 51 5.81 5.45 16.23
C ALA A 51 6.34 4.11 16.76
N GLU A 52 5.48 3.11 16.91
CA GLU A 52 5.80 1.76 17.41
C GLU A 52 6.00 0.76 16.26
N LEU A 53 5.86 1.23 15.00
CA LEU A 53 5.96 0.42 13.78
C LEU A 53 7.22 0.77 13.00
N SER A 54 7.84 -0.24 12.40
CA SER A 54 8.92 -0.02 11.43
C SER A 54 8.40 0.69 10.17
N GLY A 55 9.29 1.30 9.37
CA GLY A 55 8.90 1.96 8.12
C GLY A 55 8.15 1.02 7.15
N GLY A 56 8.59 -0.24 7.04
CA GLY A 56 7.91 -1.25 6.24
C GLY A 56 6.53 -1.63 6.79
N GLU A 57 6.37 -1.70 8.12
CA GLU A 57 5.07 -1.93 8.76
C GLU A 57 4.13 -0.74 8.53
N GLN A 58 4.62 0.50 8.66
CA GLN A 58 3.84 1.71 8.36
C GLN A 58 3.36 1.72 6.91
N GLN A 59 4.24 1.33 5.96
CA GLN A 59 3.87 1.20 4.56
C GLN A 59 2.79 0.14 4.36
N ARG A 60 2.89 -1.01 5.02
CA ARG A 60 1.85 -2.05 4.97
C ARG A 60 0.51 -1.58 5.56
N VAL A 61 0.52 -0.76 6.62
CA VAL A 61 -0.72 -0.12 7.13
C VAL A 61 -1.33 0.81 6.07
N ALA A 62 -0.51 1.61 5.37
CA ALA A 62 -0.98 2.48 4.29
C ALA A 62 -1.61 1.68 3.13
N ILE A 63 -1.01 0.53 2.77
CA ILE A 63 -1.56 -0.40 1.78
C ILE A 63 -2.89 -0.97 2.27
N ALA A 64 -2.99 -1.45 3.52
CA ALA A 64 -4.23 -1.96 4.10
C ALA A 64 -5.34 -0.91 4.06
N ARG A 65 -5.02 0.34 4.41
CA ARG A 65 -5.94 1.48 4.33
C ARG A 65 -6.45 1.73 2.91
N ALA A 66 -5.58 1.56 1.90
CA ALA A 66 -5.99 1.69 0.50
C ALA A 66 -6.89 0.54 0.04
N LEU A 67 -6.71 -0.67 0.59
CA LEU A 67 -7.42 -1.88 0.19
C LEU A 67 -8.77 -2.08 0.89
N VAL A 68 -8.98 -1.52 2.07
CA VAL A 68 -10.12 -1.83 2.96
C VAL A 68 -11.49 -1.64 2.28
N ASN A 69 -11.60 -0.71 1.36
CA ASN A 69 -12.83 -0.46 0.58
C ASN A 69 -12.91 -1.29 -0.71
N ARG A 70 -12.01 -2.26 -0.90
CA ARG A 70 -11.95 -3.17 -2.06
C ARG A 70 -11.99 -2.39 -3.40
N PRO A 71 -11.07 -1.44 -3.62
CA PRO A 71 -11.04 -0.66 -4.86
C PRO A 71 -10.62 -1.53 -6.04
N SER A 72 -11.08 -1.21 -7.24
CA SER A 72 -10.61 -1.88 -8.47
C SER A 72 -9.15 -1.55 -8.80
N LEU A 73 -8.66 -0.40 -8.34
CA LEU A 73 -7.31 0.10 -8.60
C LEU A 73 -6.73 0.80 -7.37
N VAL A 74 -5.49 0.50 -7.04
CA VAL A 74 -4.70 1.22 -6.02
C VAL A 74 -3.57 1.98 -6.71
N LEU A 75 -3.46 3.27 -6.39
CA LEU A 75 -2.34 4.12 -6.80
C LEU A 75 -1.36 4.23 -5.65
N ALA A 76 -0.09 3.99 -5.90
CA ALA A 76 0.97 4.16 -4.93
C ALA A 76 2.06 5.09 -5.51
N ASP A 77 2.31 6.18 -4.80
CA ASP A 77 3.33 7.17 -5.15
C ASP A 77 4.53 6.94 -4.25
N GLU A 78 5.66 6.59 -4.86
CA GLU A 78 6.93 6.23 -4.22
C GLU A 78 6.74 5.26 -3.02
N PRO A 79 6.12 4.09 -3.23
CA PRO A 79 5.72 3.21 -2.12
C PRO A 79 6.91 2.62 -1.34
N THR A 80 8.12 2.74 -1.86
CA THR A 80 9.36 2.21 -1.27
C THR A 80 10.43 3.26 -1.06
N GLY A 81 10.17 4.52 -1.42
CA GLY A 81 11.16 5.60 -1.47
C GLY A 81 11.88 5.92 -0.13
N ASN A 82 11.31 5.52 1.00
CA ASN A 82 11.88 5.71 2.35
C ASN A 82 12.31 4.39 3.01
N LEU A 83 12.39 3.30 2.25
CA LEU A 83 12.73 1.97 2.76
C LEU A 83 14.15 1.57 2.32
N ASP A 84 14.81 0.74 3.12
CA ASP A 84 15.99 0.02 2.69
C ASP A 84 15.62 -1.10 1.69
N SER A 85 16.63 -1.68 1.01
CA SER A 85 16.41 -2.69 -0.03
C SER A 85 15.63 -3.91 0.48
N ALA A 86 15.95 -4.41 1.68
CA ALA A 86 15.28 -5.59 2.24
C ALA A 86 13.78 -5.34 2.47
N ARG A 87 13.42 -4.16 2.99
CA ARG A 87 12.03 -3.77 3.20
C ARG A 87 11.31 -3.43 1.90
N THR A 88 12.02 -2.89 0.92
CA THR A 88 11.52 -2.70 -0.45
C THR A 88 11.07 -4.02 -1.04
N ASP A 89 11.93 -5.06 -0.97
CA ASP A 89 11.62 -6.39 -1.47
C ASP A 89 10.39 -7.00 -0.78
N GLU A 90 10.26 -6.83 0.55
CA GLU A 90 9.08 -7.30 1.31
C GLU A 90 7.80 -6.62 0.83
N VAL A 91 7.81 -5.30 0.60
CA VAL A 91 6.65 -4.56 0.11
C VAL A 91 6.30 -4.98 -1.31
N LEU A 92 7.27 -5.11 -2.20
CA LEU A 92 7.05 -5.55 -3.58
C LEU A 92 6.50 -6.99 -3.63
N ALA A 93 7.04 -7.89 -2.80
CA ALA A 93 6.51 -9.25 -2.67
C ALA A 93 5.06 -9.27 -2.21
N LEU A 94 4.69 -8.40 -1.23
CA LEU A 94 3.32 -8.23 -0.78
C LEU A 94 2.41 -7.75 -1.92
N LEU A 95 2.79 -6.71 -2.65
CA LEU A 95 1.98 -6.17 -3.76
C LEU A 95 1.78 -7.23 -4.86
N ARG A 96 2.82 -7.99 -5.21
CA ARG A 96 2.73 -9.10 -6.17
C ARG A 96 1.79 -10.20 -5.68
N ARG A 97 1.86 -10.56 -4.41
CA ARG A 97 0.96 -11.55 -3.81
C ARG A 97 -0.50 -11.08 -3.89
N LEU A 98 -0.79 -9.85 -3.48
CA LEU A 98 -2.12 -9.26 -3.54
C LEU A 98 -2.66 -9.19 -4.97
N ASN A 99 -1.80 -8.88 -5.95
CA ASN A 99 -2.18 -8.90 -7.36
C ASN A 99 -2.56 -10.33 -7.81
N ARG A 100 -1.72 -11.33 -7.53
CA ARG A 100 -1.92 -12.70 -8.02
C ARG A 100 -3.06 -13.44 -7.31
N GLU A 101 -3.16 -13.30 -5.98
CA GLU A 101 -4.11 -14.06 -5.17
C GLU A 101 -5.47 -13.38 -5.06
N HIS A 102 -5.50 -12.04 -5.10
CA HIS A 102 -6.72 -11.24 -4.91
C HIS A 102 -7.15 -10.46 -6.15
N GLY A 103 -6.40 -10.54 -7.26
CA GLY A 103 -6.70 -9.82 -8.49
C GLY A 103 -6.60 -8.30 -8.37
N GLN A 104 -5.88 -7.80 -7.35
CA GLN A 104 -5.76 -6.37 -7.11
C GLN A 104 -4.84 -5.72 -8.13
N THR A 105 -5.32 -4.69 -8.81
CA THR A 105 -4.49 -3.88 -9.71
C THR A 105 -3.80 -2.76 -8.94
N PHE A 106 -2.49 -2.60 -9.20
CA PHE A 106 -1.67 -1.52 -8.67
C PHE A 106 -1.07 -0.69 -9.79
N VAL A 107 -1.03 0.63 -9.61
CA VAL A 107 -0.22 1.55 -10.41
C VAL A 107 0.79 2.19 -9.46
N LEU A 108 2.06 1.94 -9.71
CA LEU A 108 3.16 2.47 -8.90
C LEU A 108 3.81 3.63 -9.66
N VAL A 109 3.97 4.76 -9.00
CA VAL A 109 4.80 5.86 -9.49
C VAL A 109 6.13 5.78 -8.75
N THR A 110 7.22 5.67 -9.49
CA THR A 110 8.56 5.57 -8.90
C THR A 110 9.62 6.04 -9.88
N HIS A 111 10.74 6.48 -9.36
CA HIS A 111 11.96 6.73 -10.13
C HIS A 111 12.98 5.59 -9.99
N ASP A 112 12.65 4.55 -9.22
CA ASP A 112 13.51 3.39 -8.98
C ASP A 112 13.29 2.33 -10.08
N ALA A 113 14.35 2.01 -10.81
CA ALA A 113 14.33 1.04 -11.88
C ALA A 113 14.05 -0.39 -11.37
N GLU A 114 14.54 -0.75 -10.16
CA GLU A 114 14.32 -2.08 -9.57
C GLU A 114 12.84 -2.30 -9.26
N VAL A 115 12.14 -1.25 -8.79
CA VAL A 115 10.69 -1.29 -8.59
C VAL A 115 9.97 -1.42 -9.93
N GLY A 116 10.43 -0.71 -10.97
CA GLY A 116 9.90 -0.84 -12.33
C GLY A 116 10.04 -2.26 -12.87
N ASP A 117 11.21 -2.89 -12.71
CA ASP A 117 11.47 -4.26 -13.15
C ASP A 117 10.61 -5.30 -12.41
N ALA A 118 10.13 -4.93 -11.22
CA ALA A 118 9.20 -5.74 -10.45
C ALA A 118 7.75 -5.75 -11.00
N CYS A 119 7.41 -4.84 -11.91
CA CYS A 119 6.06 -4.67 -12.44
C CYS A 119 5.82 -5.49 -13.72
N ASP A 120 4.56 -5.82 -14.03
CA ASP A 120 4.18 -6.52 -15.26
C ASP A 120 4.29 -5.60 -16.49
N ARG A 121 4.12 -4.29 -16.30
CA ARG A 121 4.22 -3.26 -17.34
C ARG A 121 4.85 -2.00 -16.80
N VAL A 122 5.73 -1.39 -17.57
CA VAL A 122 6.37 -0.11 -17.27
C VAL A 122 5.93 0.93 -18.27
N VAL A 123 5.60 2.13 -17.78
CA VAL A 123 5.30 3.30 -18.59
C VAL A 123 6.28 4.40 -18.21
N LEU A 124 7.03 4.89 -19.18
CA LEU A 124 7.99 5.97 -18.95
C LEU A 124 7.33 7.32 -19.22
N VAL A 125 7.46 8.22 -18.26
CA VAL A 125 7.02 9.62 -18.42
C VAL A 125 8.27 10.51 -18.42
N ARG A 126 8.53 11.20 -19.54
CA ARG A 126 9.65 12.13 -19.68
C ARG A 126 9.18 13.38 -20.44
N ASP A 127 9.48 14.57 -19.90
CA ASP A 127 9.16 15.86 -20.50
C ASP A 127 7.67 15.99 -20.91
N GLY A 128 6.75 15.48 -20.04
CA GLY A 128 5.31 15.50 -20.28
C GLY A 128 4.84 14.50 -21.36
N GLN A 129 5.73 13.67 -21.89
CA GLN A 129 5.39 12.64 -22.87
C GLN A 129 5.37 11.24 -22.25
N VAL A 130 4.36 10.47 -22.61
CA VAL A 130 4.20 9.07 -22.19
C VAL A 130 4.77 8.16 -23.28
N ARG A 131 5.62 7.21 -22.89
CA ARG A 131 6.17 6.17 -23.78
C ARG A 131 5.99 4.82 -23.11
N ASP A 132 5.57 3.80 -23.85
CA ASP A 132 5.64 2.43 -23.37
C ASP A 132 7.12 2.06 -23.17
N GLY A 133 7.44 1.66 -21.93
CA GLY A 133 8.76 1.13 -21.63
C GLY A 133 8.91 -0.21 -22.36
N ALA A 134 9.87 -0.27 -23.27
CA ALA A 134 10.27 -1.55 -23.84
C ALA A 134 10.88 -2.40 -22.71
N ARG A 135 10.41 -3.63 -22.53
CA ARG A 135 11.12 -4.69 -21.81
C ARG A 135 12.16 -5.30 -22.72
#